data_2a8a4730a8839fc6a92dcf107332dfea
#
_entry.id   2a8a4730a8839fc6a92dcf107332dfea
#
_cell.length_a   1.000
_cell.length_b   1.000
_cell.length_c   1.000
_cell.angle_alpha   90.00
_cell.angle_beta   90.00
_cell.angle_gamma   90.00
#
_symmetry.space_group_name_H-M   'P 1'
#
loop_
_entity.id
_entity.type
_entity.pdbx_description
1 polymer ?
#
loop_
_entity_poly.entity_id
_entity_poly.type
_entity_poly.pdbx_seq_one_letter_code
_entity_poly.pdbx_strand_id
1 'polypeptide(L)'
;MDAKTTLAASVQAKKGRLYAVIQVKENGKTKPVWRALGLPEGTNKSKVNKAYREVVKAFENDYADQLARNAQPASDIPIFDYMCAHYKKIEKNIQKSTAESYHGMIYGRIRRYFTAHSNLTVGNITSKDIEDFYDWMFESGVVANTVIHYHTVLHSAFKRALKDELINANPFDRIDRPKKNKFTGENYSEDELITMLGLLRGDVIYPAVMLAGGLGLRRSEAWCKMVKG
;
A
#
# COMPACT_ATOMS: atom_id res chain seq x y z
N MET A 1 3.27 -19.88 11.80
CA MET A 1 3.21 -19.47 13.23
C MET A 1 4.08 -18.25 13.38
N ASP A 2 3.45 -17.07 13.39
CA ASP A 2 4.16 -15.79 13.48
C ASP A 2 4.62 -15.61 14.92
N ALA A 3 5.90 -15.88 15.20
CA ALA A 3 6.53 -15.48 16.44
C ALA A 3 6.66 -13.94 16.41
N LYS A 4 5.64 -13.23 16.88
CA LYS A 4 5.78 -11.82 17.25
C LYS A 4 6.96 -11.73 18.24
N THR A 5 8.06 -11.23 17.78
CA THR A 5 9.23 -10.96 18.64
C THR A 5 8.88 -9.76 19.52
N THR A 6 8.16 -10.04 20.63
CA THR A 6 7.85 -9.00 21.62
C THR A 6 9.13 -8.72 22.39
N LEU A 7 9.73 -7.57 22.16
CA LEU A 7 10.93 -7.14 22.86
C LEU A 7 10.52 -6.58 24.24
N ALA A 8 11.25 -6.98 25.28
CA ALA A 8 11.06 -6.39 26.59
C ALA A 8 11.52 -4.93 26.56
N ALA A 9 10.64 -4.01 26.89
CA ALA A 9 10.92 -2.59 26.87
C ALA A 9 10.41 -1.88 28.12
N SER A 10 11.09 -0.81 28.54
CA SER A 10 10.73 0.00 29.72
C SER A 10 10.94 1.48 29.43
N VAL A 11 10.32 2.35 30.22
CA VAL A 11 10.54 3.80 30.15
C VAL A 11 11.56 4.19 31.22
N GLN A 12 12.59 4.93 30.85
CA GLN A 12 13.59 5.47 31.76
C GLN A 12 13.84 6.95 31.50
N ALA A 13 14.12 7.70 32.57
CA ALA A 13 14.51 9.09 32.50
C ALA A 13 16.03 9.23 32.49
N LYS A 14 16.57 10.09 31.61
CA LYS A 14 17.99 10.44 31.55
C LYS A 14 18.15 11.90 31.17
N LYS A 15 18.87 12.67 31.99
CA LYS A 15 19.12 14.12 31.77
C LYS A 15 17.83 14.91 31.53
N GLY A 16 16.75 14.65 32.33
CA GLY A 16 15.47 15.38 32.23
C GLY A 16 14.61 15.01 31.02
N ARG A 17 14.95 13.97 30.26
CA ARG A 17 14.20 13.48 29.11
C ARG A 17 13.83 12.00 29.27
N LEU A 18 12.70 11.61 28.68
CA LEU A 18 12.20 10.24 28.71
C LEU A 18 12.67 9.44 27.49
N TYR A 19 13.04 8.19 27.72
CA TYR A 19 13.49 7.24 26.70
C TYR A 19 12.77 5.90 26.86
N ALA A 20 12.48 5.25 25.73
CA ALA A 20 12.19 3.84 25.70
C ALA A 20 13.49 3.04 25.67
N VAL A 21 13.67 2.13 26.61
CA VAL A 21 14.83 1.22 26.70
C VAL A 21 14.36 -0.15 26.28
N ILE A 22 14.78 -0.60 25.09
CA ILE A 22 14.34 -1.83 24.46
C ILE A 22 15.46 -2.85 24.56
N GLN A 23 15.15 -4.06 25.05
CA GLN A 23 16.13 -5.13 25.22
C GLN A 23 16.22 -5.97 23.95
N VAL A 24 17.35 -5.95 23.27
CA VAL A 24 17.60 -6.70 22.02
C VAL A 24 18.55 -7.85 22.31
N LYS A 25 18.23 -9.06 21.85
CA LYS A 25 19.12 -10.22 21.90
C LYS A 25 19.96 -10.31 20.63
N GLU A 26 21.27 -10.13 20.76
CA GLU A 26 22.26 -10.36 19.72
C GLU A 26 23.29 -11.39 20.17
N ASN A 27 23.50 -12.45 19.41
CA ASN A 27 24.50 -13.50 19.69
C ASN A 27 24.42 -14.06 21.13
N GLY A 28 23.18 -14.28 21.61
CA GLY A 28 22.96 -14.81 22.98
C GLY A 28 23.12 -13.79 24.13
N LYS A 29 23.53 -12.55 23.82
CA LYS A 29 23.68 -11.47 24.81
C LYS A 29 22.55 -10.44 24.63
N THR A 30 21.98 -9.97 25.75
CA THR A 30 20.97 -8.91 25.74
C THR A 30 21.64 -7.54 25.83
N LYS A 31 21.35 -6.64 24.87
CA LYS A 31 21.84 -5.26 24.83
C LYS A 31 20.67 -4.28 24.93
N PRO A 32 20.74 -3.24 25.78
CA PRO A 32 19.70 -2.19 25.82
C PRO A 32 19.89 -1.20 24.68
N VAL A 33 18.82 -0.94 23.92
CA VAL A 33 18.78 0.11 22.90
C VAL A 33 17.88 1.24 23.40
N TRP A 34 18.42 2.46 23.41
CA TRP A 34 17.75 3.66 23.91
C TRP A 34 17.12 4.44 22.74
N ARG A 35 15.83 4.73 22.83
CA ARG A 35 15.09 5.57 21.85
C ARG A 35 14.42 6.72 22.57
N ALA A 36 14.65 7.95 22.13
CA ALA A 36 14.04 9.14 22.73
C ALA A 36 12.54 9.16 22.48
N LEU A 37 11.74 9.47 23.51
CA LEU A 37 10.30 9.67 23.40
C LEU A 37 9.92 11.11 22.98
N GLY A 38 10.91 12.02 22.93
CA GLY A 38 10.67 13.43 22.62
C GLY A 38 9.93 14.20 23.74
N LEU A 39 9.83 13.61 24.93
CA LEU A 39 9.08 14.14 26.06
C LEU A 39 10.00 14.44 27.26
N PRO A 40 9.78 15.58 28.00
CA PRO A 40 10.49 15.87 29.22
C PRO A 40 10.00 15.00 30.38
N GLU A 41 10.87 14.85 31.38
CA GLU A 41 10.51 14.20 32.65
C GLU A 41 9.38 14.98 33.35
N GLY A 42 8.42 14.26 33.94
CA GLY A 42 7.21 14.88 34.53
C GLY A 42 6.01 14.99 33.59
N THR A 43 6.14 14.57 32.31
CA THR A 43 5.01 14.52 31.37
C THR A 43 3.91 13.54 31.85
N ASN A 44 2.67 13.88 31.58
CA ASN A 44 1.50 13.06 31.94
C ASN A 44 1.64 11.61 31.42
N LYS A 45 1.36 10.62 32.29
CA LYS A 45 1.49 9.18 32.00
C LYS A 45 0.76 8.74 30.74
N SER A 46 -0.41 9.33 30.42
CA SER A 46 -1.15 8.98 29.21
C SER A 46 -0.38 9.36 27.92
N LYS A 47 0.22 10.56 27.88
CA LYS A 47 1.06 11.00 26.75
C LYS A 47 2.34 10.17 26.64
N VAL A 48 2.97 9.84 27.77
CA VAL A 48 4.14 8.99 27.81
C VAL A 48 3.82 7.59 27.26
N ASN A 49 2.72 6.99 27.71
CA ASN A 49 2.32 5.66 27.24
C ASN A 49 2.00 5.63 25.74
N LYS A 50 1.40 6.68 25.20
CA LYS A 50 1.15 6.79 23.76
C LYS A 50 2.46 6.85 22.96
N ALA A 51 3.34 7.79 23.30
CA ALA A 51 4.64 7.94 22.64
C ALA A 51 5.51 6.68 22.78
N TYR A 52 5.48 6.05 23.97
CA TYR A 52 6.19 4.80 24.21
C TYR A 52 5.71 3.67 23.28
N ARG A 53 4.39 3.47 23.14
CA ARG A 53 3.83 2.44 22.24
C ARG A 53 4.19 2.69 20.79
N GLU A 54 4.15 3.93 20.34
CA GLU A 54 4.53 4.32 18.97
C GLU A 54 6.00 4.04 18.70
N VAL A 55 6.90 4.46 19.60
CA VAL A 55 8.35 4.26 19.46
C VAL A 55 8.74 2.78 19.54
N VAL A 56 8.13 2.01 20.45
CA VAL A 56 8.41 0.56 20.58
C VAL A 56 7.92 -0.18 19.35
N LYS A 57 6.68 0.11 18.88
CA LYS A 57 6.13 -0.52 17.67
C LYS A 57 6.98 -0.21 16.44
N ALA A 58 7.42 1.03 16.26
CA ALA A 58 8.31 1.41 15.16
C ALA A 58 9.64 0.65 15.22
N PHE A 59 10.25 0.57 16.41
CA PHE A 59 11.49 -0.17 16.61
C PHE A 59 11.33 -1.68 16.37
N GLU A 60 10.25 -2.29 16.84
CA GLU A 60 9.96 -3.72 16.61
C GLU A 60 9.82 -4.03 15.13
N ASN A 61 9.18 -3.14 14.37
CA ASN A 61 9.06 -3.28 12.92
C ASN A 61 10.44 -3.19 12.24
N ASP A 62 11.23 -2.13 12.53
CA ASP A 62 12.58 -1.95 11.98
C ASP A 62 13.49 -3.14 12.31
N TYR A 63 13.44 -3.63 13.56
CA TYR A 63 14.25 -4.75 14.01
C TYR A 63 13.84 -6.07 13.34
N ALA A 64 12.54 -6.30 13.19
CA ALA A 64 12.03 -7.46 12.48
C ALA A 64 12.44 -7.43 11.00
N ASP A 65 12.44 -6.24 10.37
CA ASP A 65 12.92 -6.06 8.99
C ASP A 65 14.43 -6.34 8.87
N GLN A 66 15.24 -5.89 9.83
CA GLN A 66 16.68 -6.20 9.87
C GLN A 66 16.93 -7.70 10.03
N LEU A 67 16.19 -8.39 10.91
CA LEU A 67 16.28 -9.84 11.07
C LEU A 67 15.87 -10.57 9.79
N ALA A 68 14.81 -10.13 9.14
CA ALA A 68 14.36 -10.69 7.88
C ALA A 68 15.41 -10.51 6.77
N ARG A 69 16.05 -9.33 6.66
CA ARG A 69 17.16 -9.07 5.72
C ARG A 69 18.35 -10.01 5.96
N ASN A 70 18.73 -10.21 7.21
CA ASN A 70 19.90 -11.04 7.57
C ASN A 70 19.62 -12.55 7.39
N ALA A 71 18.36 -12.96 7.36
CA ALA A 71 17.95 -14.36 7.22
C ALA A 71 17.61 -14.77 5.77
N GLN A 72 17.59 -13.81 4.81
CA GLN A 72 17.17 -14.10 3.44
C GLN A 72 18.32 -14.68 2.59
N PRO A 73 18.04 -15.70 1.75
CA PRO A 73 18.74 -15.85 0.51
C PRO A 73 18.48 -14.57 -0.30
N ALA A 74 19.51 -13.80 -0.57
CA ALA A 74 19.41 -12.52 -1.27
C ALA A 74 18.89 -12.77 -2.69
N SER A 75 17.58 -12.62 -2.89
CA SER A 75 17.03 -12.55 -4.24
C SER A 75 17.37 -11.19 -4.81
N ASP A 76 18.43 -11.13 -5.59
CA ASP A 76 18.91 -9.89 -6.25
C ASP A 76 18.05 -9.45 -7.44
N ILE A 77 16.83 -10.00 -7.56
CA ILE A 77 15.91 -9.67 -8.65
C ILE A 77 15.36 -8.25 -8.43
N PRO A 78 15.59 -7.31 -9.36
CA PRO A 78 15.01 -5.98 -9.30
C PRO A 78 13.47 -6.06 -9.22
N ILE A 79 12.86 -5.19 -8.41
CA ILE A 79 11.41 -5.23 -8.17
C ILE A 79 10.63 -5.08 -9.48
N PHE A 80 11.04 -4.16 -10.37
CA PHE A 80 10.35 -3.96 -11.64
C PHE A 80 10.39 -5.22 -12.52
N ASP A 81 11.55 -5.89 -12.61
CA ASP A 81 11.70 -7.11 -13.41
C ASP A 81 10.85 -8.26 -12.84
N TYR A 82 10.82 -8.40 -11.52
CA TYR A 82 9.94 -9.34 -10.85
C TYR A 82 8.46 -9.06 -11.14
N MET A 83 8.03 -7.80 -11.06
CA MET A 83 6.66 -7.40 -11.34
C MET A 83 6.26 -7.69 -12.80
N CYS A 84 7.16 -7.48 -13.75
CA CYS A 84 6.95 -7.84 -15.16
C CYS A 84 6.80 -9.35 -15.35
N ALA A 85 7.67 -10.15 -14.70
CA ALA A 85 7.59 -11.60 -14.76
C ALA A 85 6.30 -12.14 -14.11
N HIS A 86 5.93 -11.59 -12.97
CA HIS A 86 4.68 -11.93 -12.29
C HIS A 86 3.45 -11.58 -13.14
N TYR A 87 3.40 -10.39 -13.72
CA TYR A 87 2.32 -9.97 -14.60
C TYR A 87 2.11 -10.92 -15.78
N LYS A 88 3.18 -11.28 -16.49
CA LYS A 88 3.13 -12.24 -17.61
C LYS A 88 2.53 -13.60 -17.22
N LYS A 89 2.71 -14.04 -15.97
CA LYS A 89 2.14 -15.30 -15.48
C LYS A 89 0.64 -15.21 -15.22
N ILE A 90 0.15 -14.02 -14.77
CA ILE A 90 -1.25 -13.88 -14.34
C ILE A 90 -2.15 -13.25 -15.40
N GLU A 91 -1.62 -12.52 -16.39
CA GLU A 91 -2.41 -11.76 -17.37
C GLU A 91 -3.44 -12.63 -18.13
N LYS A 92 -3.10 -13.91 -18.39
CA LYS A 92 -3.99 -14.84 -19.08
C LYS A 92 -5.14 -15.38 -18.20
N ASN A 93 -5.01 -15.21 -16.87
CA ASN A 93 -5.96 -15.78 -15.91
C ASN A 93 -6.87 -14.70 -15.27
N ILE A 94 -6.72 -13.44 -15.68
CA ILE A 94 -7.50 -12.31 -15.19
C ILE A 94 -8.31 -11.67 -16.33
N GLN A 95 -9.37 -10.94 -15.96
CA GLN A 95 -10.17 -10.22 -16.95
C GLN A 95 -9.33 -9.18 -17.69
N LYS A 96 -9.61 -8.96 -18.98
CA LYS A 96 -8.88 -8.03 -19.86
C LYS A 96 -8.76 -6.63 -19.26
N SER A 97 -9.85 -6.08 -18.71
CA SER A 97 -9.86 -4.76 -18.07
C SER A 97 -8.95 -4.69 -16.83
N THR A 98 -8.86 -5.79 -16.05
CA THR A 98 -7.94 -5.90 -14.92
C THR A 98 -6.49 -5.99 -15.39
N ALA A 99 -6.23 -6.78 -16.45
CA ALA A 99 -4.90 -6.88 -17.06
C ALA A 99 -4.40 -5.53 -17.57
N GLU A 100 -5.24 -4.78 -18.28
CA GLU A 100 -4.92 -3.42 -18.75
C GLU A 100 -4.62 -2.46 -17.58
N SER A 101 -5.40 -2.53 -16.50
CA SER A 101 -5.17 -1.74 -15.30
C SER A 101 -3.82 -2.09 -14.63
N TYR A 102 -3.53 -3.37 -14.47
CA TYR A 102 -2.25 -3.84 -13.89
C TYR A 102 -1.06 -3.46 -14.78
N HIS A 103 -1.20 -3.61 -16.09
CA HIS A 103 -0.20 -3.16 -17.05
C HIS A 103 0.11 -1.66 -16.86
N GLY A 104 -0.92 -0.81 -16.82
CA GLY A 104 -0.77 0.63 -16.60
C GLY A 104 -0.07 0.97 -15.28
N MET A 105 -0.35 0.23 -14.19
CA MET A 105 0.30 0.42 -12.90
C MET A 105 1.78 0.00 -12.94
N ILE A 106 2.08 -1.18 -13.48
CA ILE A 106 3.42 -1.76 -13.49
C ILE A 106 4.35 -0.96 -14.40
N TYR A 107 3.96 -0.73 -15.66
CA TYR A 107 4.78 -0.02 -16.63
C TYR A 107 4.73 1.50 -16.47
N GLY A 108 3.81 2.02 -15.64
CA GLY A 108 3.71 3.42 -15.27
C GLY A 108 4.55 3.76 -14.03
N ARG A 109 3.87 3.96 -12.89
CA ARG A 109 4.50 4.47 -11.67
C ARG A 109 5.44 3.48 -11.00
N ILE A 110 5.12 2.17 -10.97
CA ILE A 110 6.00 1.15 -10.39
C ILE A 110 7.35 1.16 -11.14
N ARG A 111 7.32 1.13 -12.47
CA ARG A 111 8.54 1.25 -13.28
C ARG A 111 9.32 2.51 -12.95
N ARG A 112 8.66 3.68 -12.97
CA ARG A 112 9.32 4.97 -12.74
C ARG A 112 10.05 5.01 -11.41
N TYR A 113 9.37 4.58 -10.34
CA TYR A 113 9.95 4.62 -8.99
C TYR A 113 11.07 3.59 -8.80
N PHE A 114 10.80 2.32 -9.06
CA PHE A 114 11.75 1.25 -8.77
C PHE A 114 12.92 1.18 -9.79
N THR A 115 12.81 1.76 -10.98
CA THR A 115 13.97 1.92 -11.85
C THR A 115 14.90 3.03 -11.34
N ALA A 116 14.35 4.12 -10.77
CA ALA A 116 15.15 5.16 -10.14
C ALA A 116 15.82 4.67 -8.83
N HIS A 117 15.21 3.67 -8.15
CA HIS A 117 15.73 3.04 -6.94
C HIS A 117 16.20 1.60 -7.23
N SER A 118 17.11 1.45 -8.20
CA SER A 118 17.57 0.15 -8.72
C SER A 118 18.30 -0.72 -7.70
N ASN A 119 18.72 -0.16 -6.57
CA ASN A 119 19.27 -0.88 -5.42
C ASN A 119 18.22 -1.69 -4.64
N LEU A 120 16.91 -1.42 -4.87
CA LEU A 120 15.82 -2.16 -4.25
C LEU A 120 15.52 -3.43 -5.06
N THR A 121 15.66 -4.57 -4.40
CA THR A 121 15.38 -5.91 -4.95
C THR A 121 14.25 -6.58 -4.16
N VAL A 122 13.72 -7.66 -4.70
CA VAL A 122 12.67 -8.45 -4.03
C VAL A 122 13.14 -8.93 -2.66
N GLY A 123 14.44 -9.24 -2.52
CA GLY A 123 15.02 -9.76 -1.29
C GLY A 123 15.37 -8.70 -0.24
N ASN A 124 15.57 -7.44 -0.62
CA ASN A 124 16.05 -6.41 0.31
C ASN A 124 15.05 -5.28 0.61
N ILE A 125 13.92 -5.23 -0.10
CA ILE A 125 12.88 -4.21 0.12
C ILE A 125 12.28 -4.32 1.52
N THR A 126 12.06 -3.19 2.15
CA THR A 126 11.51 -3.09 3.51
C THR A 126 10.15 -2.40 3.53
N SER A 127 9.47 -2.48 4.67
CA SER A 127 8.23 -1.74 4.92
C SER A 127 8.43 -0.24 4.73
N LYS A 128 9.59 0.29 5.15
CA LYS A 128 9.92 1.71 4.99
C LYS A 128 10.04 2.11 3.51
N ASP A 129 10.74 1.32 2.70
CA ASP A 129 10.88 1.60 1.27
C ASP A 129 9.51 1.63 0.55
N ILE A 130 8.55 0.84 1.05
CA ILE A 130 7.18 0.83 0.54
C ILE A 130 6.42 2.07 0.99
N GLU A 131 6.58 2.51 2.24
CA GLU A 131 6.01 3.77 2.75
C GLU A 131 6.57 4.95 1.96
N ASP A 132 7.88 5.00 1.71
CA ASP A 132 8.53 6.03 0.88
C ASP A 132 7.95 6.04 -0.57
N PHE A 133 7.63 4.87 -1.13
CA PHE A 133 6.92 4.78 -2.42
C PHE A 133 5.51 5.37 -2.35
N TYR A 134 4.77 5.16 -1.26
CA TYR A 134 3.43 5.75 -1.11
C TYR A 134 3.51 7.26 -0.92
N ASP A 135 4.47 7.75 -0.15
CA ASP A 135 4.70 9.18 0.06
C ASP A 135 5.06 9.87 -1.27
N TRP A 136 5.93 9.27 -2.07
CA TRP A 136 6.22 9.75 -3.42
C TRP A 136 4.97 9.81 -4.32
N MET A 137 4.07 8.83 -4.22
CA MET A 137 2.80 8.88 -4.96
C MET A 137 1.90 10.01 -4.47
N PHE A 138 1.79 10.24 -3.16
CA PHE A 138 1.00 11.34 -2.59
C PHE A 138 1.57 12.71 -2.99
N GLU A 139 2.88 12.89 -2.95
CA GLU A 139 3.56 14.10 -3.45
C GLU A 139 3.30 14.34 -4.93
N SER A 140 3.13 13.28 -5.71
CA SER A 140 2.74 13.35 -7.13
C SER A 140 1.24 13.60 -7.34
N GLY A 141 0.47 13.93 -6.29
CA GLY A 141 -0.96 14.22 -6.34
C GLY A 141 -1.87 12.99 -6.49
N VAL A 142 -1.38 11.79 -6.20
CA VAL A 142 -2.19 10.55 -6.30
C VAL A 142 -3.10 10.43 -5.08
N VAL A 143 -4.39 10.20 -5.30
CA VAL A 143 -5.37 10.02 -4.22
C VAL A 143 -5.22 8.67 -3.53
N ALA A 144 -5.58 8.60 -2.24
CA ALA A 144 -5.43 7.41 -1.39
C ALA A 144 -6.07 6.14 -1.98
N ASN A 145 -7.25 6.26 -2.61
CA ASN A 145 -7.90 5.12 -3.25
C ASN A 145 -7.04 4.49 -4.36
N THR A 146 -6.31 5.31 -5.12
CA THR A 146 -5.37 4.82 -6.14
C THR A 146 -4.15 4.16 -5.51
N VAL A 147 -3.58 4.74 -4.43
CA VAL A 147 -2.47 4.12 -3.68
C VAL A 147 -2.86 2.73 -3.15
N ILE A 148 -4.10 2.57 -2.66
CA ILE A 148 -4.64 1.27 -2.24
C ILE A 148 -4.62 0.23 -3.37
N HIS A 149 -4.90 0.63 -4.62
CA HIS A 149 -4.80 -0.29 -5.76
C HIS A 149 -3.36 -0.73 -6.01
N TYR A 150 -2.39 0.20 -5.95
CA TYR A 150 -0.96 -0.14 -6.05
C TYR A 150 -0.52 -1.07 -4.92
N HIS A 151 -0.94 -0.79 -3.68
CA HIS A 151 -0.70 -1.70 -2.54
C HIS A 151 -1.22 -3.10 -2.84
N THR A 152 -2.45 -3.24 -3.35
CA THR A 152 -3.06 -4.55 -3.63
C THR A 152 -2.27 -5.34 -4.68
N VAL A 153 -1.84 -4.68 -5.75
CA VAL A 153 -1.05 -5.31 -6.82
C VAL A 153 0.31 -5.78 -6.31
N LEU A 154 1.05 -4.90 -5.62
CA LEU A 154 2.37 -5.22 -5.05
C LEU A 154 2.26 -6.29 -3.97
N HIS A 155 1.33 -6.17 -3.01
CA HIS A 155 1.10 -7.16 -1.97
C HIS A 155 0.82 -8.56 -2.55
N SER A 156 -0.02 -8.65 -3.59
CA SER A 156 -0.32 -9.91 -4.28
C SER A 156 0.93 -10.53 -4.92
N ALA A 157 1.76 -9.72 -5.58
CA ALA A 157 3.01 -10.16 -6.18
C ALA A 157 4.00 -10.66 -5.12
N PHE A 158 4.16 -9.93 -4.01
CA PHE A 158 5.04 -10.35 -2.91
C PHE A 158 4.51 -11.55 -2.12
N LYS A 159 3.18 -11.72 -2.04
CA LYS A 159 2.58 -12.97 -1.54
C LYS A 159 2.95 -14.16 -2.43
N ARG A 160 3.10 -13.96 -3.74
CA ARG A 160 3.61 -14.97 -4.65
C ARG A 160 5.10 -15.21 -4.47
N ALA A 161 5.91 -14.15 -4.29
CA ALA A 161 7.34 -14.26 -3.99
C ALA A 161 7.60 -15.09 -2.72
N LEU A 162 6.76 -14.92 -1.69
CA LEU A 162 6.82 -15.74 -0.48
C LEU A 162 6.55 -17.21 -0.76
N LYS A 163 5.56 -17.53 -1.63
CA LYS A 163 5.27 -18.92 -2.03
C LYS A 163 6.35 -19.54 -2.91
N ASP A 164 7.03 -18.72 -3.70
CA ASP A 164 8.15 -19.12 -4.56
C ASP A 164 9.49 -19.12 -3.78
N GLU A 165 9.45 -18.94 -2.44
CA GLU A 165 10.60 -18.95 -1.50
C GLU A 165 11.68 -17.92 -1.83
N LEU A 166 11.31 -16.87 -2.56
CA LEU A 166 12.22 -15.75 -2.86
C LEU A 166 12.41 -14.80 -1.67
N ILE A 167 11.45 -14.81 -0.74
CA ILE A 167 11.44 -14.01 0.50
C ILE A 167 10.89 -14.86 1.65
N ASN A 168 11.32 -14.59 2.88
CA ASN A 168 10.85 -15.30 4.08
C ASN A 168 9.61 -14.66 4.73
N ALA A 169 9.34 -13.40 4.43
CA ALA A 169 8.17 -12.66 4.92
C ALA A 169 7.75 -11.62 3.88
N ASN A 170 6.45 -11.35 3.79
CA ASN A 170 5.96 -10.30 2.91
C ASN A 170 6.04 -8.94 3.64
N PRO A 171 6.85 -7.97 3.17
CA PRO A 171 6.99 -6.67 3.83
C PRO A 171 5.69 -5.85 3.83
N PHE A 172 4.77 -6.11 2.88
CA PHE A 172 3.46 -5.44 2.81
C PHE A 172 2.50 -5.85 3.93
N ASP A 173 2.70 -7.00 4.59
CA ASP A 173 1.85 -7.44 5.70
C ASP A 173 2.02 -6.57 6.98
N ARG A 174 3.10 -5.78 7.02
CA ARG A 174 3.45 -4.92 8.17
C ARG A 174 3.02 -3.46 7.99
N ILE A 175 2.49 -3.12 6.83
CA ILE A 175 2.12 -1.75 6.47
C ILE A 175 0.60 -1.59 6.56
N ASP A 176 0.18 -0.54 7.26
CA ASP A 176 -1.23 -0.15 7.26
C ASP A 176 -1.59 0.46 5.89
N ARG A 177 -2.67 -0.03 5.30
CA ARG A 177 -3.20 0.54 4.06
C ARG A 177 -3.61 1.99 4.28
N PRO A 178 -3.39 2.90 3.32
CA PRO A 178 -3.93 4.24 3.39
C PRO A 178 -5.45 4.20 3.62
N LYS A 179 -5.96 5.15 4.42
CA LYS A 179 -7.40 5.24 4.66
C LYS A 179 -8.13 5.61 3.38
N LYS A 180 -9.17 4.84 3.07
CA LYS A 180 -10.01 5.09 1.90
C LYS A 180 -10.72 6.44 2.02
N ASN A 181 -10.59 7.29 1.02
CA ASN A 181 -11.37 8.52 0.94
C ASN A 181 -12.83 8.15 0.63
N LYS A 182 -13.74 8.65 1.47
CA LYS A 182 -15.17 8.49 1.25
C LYS A 182 -15.57 9.40 0.08
N PHE A 183 -15.90 8.81 -1.04
CA PHE A 183 -16.45 9.54 -2.18
C PHE A 183 -17.96 9.62 -2.01
N THR A 184 -18.50 10.84 -1.98
CA THR A 184 -19.93 11.10 -2.07
C THR A 184 -20.18 11.56 -3.51
N GLY A 185 -20.78 10.70 -4.32
CA GLY A 185 -21.16 11.07 -5.68
C GLY A 185 -22.32 12.07 -5.65
N GLU A 186 -22.27 13.04 -6.52
CA GLU A 186 -23.44 13.87 -6.86
C GLU A 186 -24.30 13.10 -7.86
N ASN A 187 -25.58 13.06 -7.61
CA ASN A 187 -26.54 12.42 -8.50
C ASN A 187 -27.36 13.52 -9.20
N TYR A 188 -27.65 13.32 -10.47
CA TYR A 188 -28.58 14.19 -11.18
C TYR A 188 -29.99 14.02 -10.60
N SER A 189 -30.69 15.14 -10.43
CA SER A 189 -32.13 15.13 -10.17
C SER A 189 -32.91 14.69 -11.41
N GLU A 190 -34.19 14.37 -11.25
CA GLU A 190 -35.06 13.99 -12.35
C GLU A 190 -35.16 15.11 -13.41
N ASP A 191 -35.31 16.35 -12.96
CA ASP A 191 -35.43 17.52 -13.87
C ASP A 191 -34.12 17.77 -14.65
N GLU A 192 -32.94 17.61 -13.99
CA GLU A 192 -31.65 17.71 -14.66
C GLU A 192 -31.46 16.61 -15.70
N LEU A 193 -31.91 15.38 -15.40
CA LEU A 193 -31.84 14.26 -16.33
C LEU A 193 -32.72 14.48 -17.53
N ILE A 194 -33.97 14.95 -17.33
CA ILE A 194 -34.91 15.29 -18.41
C ILE A 194 -34.35 16.39 -19.30
N THR A 195 -33.78 17.44 -18.68
CA THR A 195 -33.16 18.55 -19.41
C THR A 195 -32.00 18.06 -20.26
N MET A 196 -31.10 17.23 -19.65
CA MET A 196 -29.93 16.65 -20.34
C MET A 196 -30.40 15.78 -21.54
N LEU A 197 -31.41 14.94 -21.36
CA LEU A 197 -31.95 14.11 -22.43
C LEU A 197 -32.59 14.97 -23.55
N GLY A 198 -33.23 16.09 -23.19
CA GLY A 198 -33.76 17.05 -24.16
C GLY A 198 -32.66 17.67 -25.03
N LEU A 199 -31.55 18.07 -24.43
CA LEU A 199 -30.40 18.65 -25.13
C LEU A 199 -29.66 17.66 -26.04
N LEU A 200 -29.69 16.37 -25.69
CA LEU A 200 -28.99 15.30 -26.42
C LEU A 200 -29.82 14.66 -27.52
N ARG A 201 -31.04 15.13 -27.78
CA ARG A 201 -31.90 14.59 -28.87
C ARG A 201 -31.20 14.70 -30.22
N GLY A 202 -31.06 13.53 -30.88
CA GLY A 202 -30.34 13.42 -32.16
C GLY A 202 -28.83 13.21 -32.06
N ASP A 203 -28.27 13.26 -30.87
CA ASP A 203 -26.86 12.91 -30.65
C ASP A 203 -26.67 11.38 -30.52
N VAL A 204 -25.55 10.89 -31.01
CA VAL A 204 -25.16 9.46 -30.95
C VAL A 204 -25.12 8.92 -29.50
N ILE A 205 -24.84 9.79 -28.54
CA ILE A 205 -24.76 9.40 -27.12
C ILE A 205 -26.13 9.31 -26.44
N TYR A 206 -27.18 9.88 -27.05
CA TYR A 206 -28.56 9.92 -26.48
C TYR A 206 -29.05 8.57 -25.96
N PRO A 207 -28.98 7.47 -26.75
CA PRO A 207 -29.46 6.17 -26.29
C PRO A 207 -28.68 5.64 -25.07
N ALA A 208 -27.36 5.91 -25.01
CA ALA A 208 -26.52 5.49 -23.86
C ALA A 208 -26.91 6.22 -22.58
N VAL A 209 -27.16 7.53 -22.67
CA VAL A 209 -27.56 8.36 -21.52
C VAL A 209 -28.99 7.98 -21.08
N MET A 210 -29.90 7.73 -22.01
CA MET A 210 -31.25 7.25 -21.72
C MET A 210 -31.26 5.89 -21.01
N LEU A 211 -30.43 4.93 -21.46
CA LEU A 211 -30.29 3.62 -20.84
C LEU A 211 -29.63 3.70 -19.45
N ALA A 212 -28.61 4.54 -19.31
CA ALA A 212 -27.93 4.73 -18.03
C ALA A 212 -28.82 5.45 -17.01
N GLY A 213 -29.47 6.54 -17.41
CA GLY A 213 -30.31 7.35 -16.52
C GLY A 213 -31.67 6.68 -16.22
N GLY A 214 -32.35 6.13 -17.24
CA GLY A 214 -33.67 5.54 -17.07
C GLY A 214 -33.66 4.13 -16.46
N LEU A 215 -32.61 3.31 -16.74
CA LEU A 215 -32.51 1.94 -16.27
C LEU A 215 -31.40 1.71 -15.25
N GLY A 216 -30.65 2.73 -14.86
CA GLY A 216 -29.54 2.62 -13.92
C GLY A 216 -28.37 1.76 -14.41
N LEU A 217 -28.19 1.60 -15.73
CA LEU A 217 -27.16 0.77 -16.32
C LEU A 217 -25.79 1.44 -16.16
N ARG A 218 -24.78 0.61 -15.83
CA ARG A 218 -23.38 1.08 -15.85
C ARG A 218 -22.95 1.41 -17.29
N ARG A 219 -22.01 2.33 -17.44
CA ARG A 219 -21.46 2.74 -18.75
C ARG A 219 -21.16 1.57 -19.69
N SER A 220 -20.49 0.53 -19.19
CA SER A 220 -20.15 -0.67 -19.96
C SER A 220 -21.38 -1.50 -20.37
N GLU A 221 -22.41 -1.54 -19.53
CA GLU A 221 -23.68 -2.25 -19.78
C GLU A 221 -24.52 -1.52 -20.82
N ALA A 222 -24.62 -0.19 -20.68
CA ALA A 222 -25.30 0.65 -21.66
C ALA A 222 -24.66 0.54 -23.05
N TRP A 223 -23.31 0.62 -23.11
CA TRP A 223 -22.56 0.48 -24.36
C TRP A 223 -22.72 -0.89 -25.01
N CYS A 224 -22.66 -1.99 -24.23
CA CYS A 224 -22.88 -3.34 -24.74
C CYS A 224 -24.28 -3.53 -25.33
N LYS A 225 -25.30 -2.88 -24.78
CA LYS A 225 -26.66 -2.93 -25.30
C LYS A 225 -26.81 -2.17 -26.64
N MET A 226 -26.10 -1.04 -26.79
CA MET A 226 -26.12 -0.25 -28.02
C MET A 226 -25.41 -0.92 -29.20
N VAL A 227 -24.32 -1.66 -28.94
CA VAL A 227 -23.49 -2.29 -30.00
C VAL A 227 -24.10 -3.63 -30.46
N LYS A 228 -24.92 -4.29 -29.63
CA LYS A 228 -25.54 -5.59 -29.94
C LYS A 228 -26.96 -5.49 -30.46
N GLY A 229 -27.58 -4.32 -30.52
CA GLY A 229 -28.86 -4.01 -31.13
C GLY A 229 -28.66 -3.31 -32.42
#